data_6a9cc09637ec5324e6e5860f35a5bf12
#
_entry.id   6a9cc09637ec5324e6e5860f35a5bf12
#
_cell.length_a   1.000
_cell.length_b   1.000
_cell.length_c   1.000
_cell.angle_alpha   90.00
_cell.angle_beta   90.00
_cell.angle_gamma   90.00
#
_symmetry.space_group_name_H-M   'P 1'
#
loop_
_entity.id
_entity.type
_entity.pdbx_description
1 polymer ?
#
loop_
_entity_poly.entity_id
_entity_poly.type
_entity_poly.pdbx_seq_one_letter_code
_entity_poly.pdbx_strand_id
1 'polypeptide(L)'
;MKSLLFTSLLLFSFMLNAQITTEKLEGLPFGSIRPSGWLRAQMQKDIEGFVGNLDQIVPQLIHDPIYGQGRLQKHSKAKDLGNLKEGDAEGDEQYKWWNSETQSNWWDGFLRNVFLLHDENGIKKVQQYVQSILATQDEDGYIGIYDTDLRYQFTSENGELWSKASLYRGLLAYYEYTHDTTVFNAVERAVQNVMANYPVLASSPFSSGNSFNGGVSHGLTFTDVLERMYYHTKNEQYRQYALFLYHDFSNTFQSESDAQLKNILNTGYRLKSHGVHSFEHLRALIIAKYAANSNVLDSALNIYLERINNAVTISGGAIGDEWIAERMADATHTGYEYCSLQELLDSYCLLYQKTGLAPTGDAIENVFYNAAQGARHPSHSCIAYLKTDNSFEMSGTKNGEIEPDRKQIRYKYSPAHQDVAVCCNPNAGRISPYFVQNSWMRENETTLVATLLLPNILHTNINGNELEIENVTQYPYENRFQWNISQATPSKFTLKIRKPGWVSKIITKESYRIEQDFIVVERTFGTNDVVEIAFETIVKIKTDRTGAHYFTHGALLYALPVEAKETVGKNYGGMFQDFYYQPVSWSKFLYQKTKPPVYSKGKIITKLWNSQTGKMEKMTLIPMGKTILRQVTF
;
A
#
# COMPACT_ATOMS: atom_id res chain seq x y z
N MET A 1 0.30 -35.61 22.85
CA MET A 1 0.82 -36.21 21.61
C MET A 1 -0.26 -36.72 20.64
N LYS A 2 -1.32 -37.42 21.07
CA LYS A 2 -2.38 -37.90 20.15
C LYS A 2 -3.27 -36.80 19.54
N SER A 3 -3.45 -35.68 20.22
CA SER A 3 -4.27 -34.54 19.73
C SER A 3 -3.55 -33.71 18.64
N LEU A 4 -2.22 -33.56 18.73
CA LEU A 4 -1.44 -32.82 17.69
C LEU A 4 -1.34 -33.58 16.36
N LEU A 5 -1.26 -34.93 16.44
CA LEU A 5 -1.25 -35.75 15.20
C LEU A 5 -2.59 -35.69 14.44
N PHE A 6 -3.72 -35.56 15.16
CA PHE A 6 -5.04 -35.52 14.53
C PHE A 6 -5.30 -34.16 13.83
N THR A 7 -4.77 -33.08 14.38
CA THR A 7 -4.89 -31.75 13.76
C THR A 7 -3.99 -31.61 12.52
N SER A 8 -2.79 -32.19 12.55
CA SER A 8 -1.89 -32.21 11.38
C SER A 8 -2.40 -33.13 10.26
N LEU A 9 -3.05 -34.26 10.57
CA LEU A 9 -3.63 -35.13 9.56
C LEU A 9 -4.88 -34.51 8.88
N LEU A 10 -5.70 -33.74 9.62
CA LEU A 10 -6.86 -33.04 9.06
C LEU A 10 -6.43 -31.94 8.07
N LEU A 11 -5.37 -31.19 8.38
CA LEU A 11 -4.86 -30.16 7.45
C LEU A 11 -4.13 -30.78 6.24
N PHE A 12 -3.53 -31.97 6.37
CA PHE A 12 -2.92 -32.68 5.26
C PHE A 12 -3.96 -33.23 4.26
N SER A 13 -5.12 -33.66 4.74
CA SER A 13 -6.24 -34.02 3.85
C SER A 13 -6.83 -32.79 3.09
N PHE A 14 -6.64 -31.57 3.60
CA PHE A 14 -7.01 -30.35 2.90
C PHE A 14 -6.08 -30.02 1.73
N MET A 15 -4.76 -30.31 1.83
CA MET A 15 -3.82 -30.06 0.73
C MET A 15 -4.06 -30.98 -0.49
N LEU A 16 -4.66 -32.17 -0.31
CA LEU A 16 -4.84 -33.15 -1.38
C LEU A 16 -6.14 -32.99 -2.20
N ASN A 17 -7.09 -32.15 -1.75
CA ASN A 17 -8.39 -31.93 -2.42
C ASN A 17 -8.77 -30.46 -2.53
N ALA A 18 -7.80 -29.54 -2.57
CA ALA A 18 -8.08 -28.11 -2.70
C ALA A 18 -8.69 -27.81 -4.08
N GLN A 19 -9.98 -27.61 -4.13
CA GLN A 19 -10.66 -27.05 -5.28
C GLN A 19 -10.38 -25.53 -5.27
N ILE A 20 -9.58 -25.05 -6.23
CA ILE A 20 -9.14 -23.66 -6.30
C ILE A 20 -10.35 -22.74 -6.44
N THR A 21 -10.44 -21.74 -5.57
CA THR A 21 -11.44 -20.69 -5.70
C THR A 21 -11.07 -19.79 -6.89
N THR A 22 -11.97 -19.64 -7.85
CA THR A 22 -11.72 -18.83 -9.06
C THR A 22 -11.65 -17.33 -8.69
N GLU A 23 -10.61 -16.68 -9.12
CA GLU A 23 -10.48 -15.22 -9.05
C GLU A 23 -11.54 -14.56 -9.93
N LYS A 24 -12.03 -13.39 -9.52
CA LYS A 24 -13.06 -12.67 -10.27
C LYS A 24 -12.48 -11.75 -11.32
N LEU A 25 -11.32 -11.16 -11.03
CA LEU A 25 -10.63 -10.24 -11.92
C LEU A 25 -9.16 -10.67 -12.04
N GLU A 26 -8.58 -10.44 -13.20
CA GLU A 26 -7.15 -10.63 -13.45
C GLU A 26 -6.47 -9.26 -13.60
N GLY A 27 -5.37 -9.05 -12.87
CA GLY A 27 -4.55 -7.86 -13.01
C GLY A 27 -3.85 -7.85 -14.38
N LEU A 28 -3.59 -6.67 -14.90
CA LEU A 28 -2.83 -6.49 -16.14
C LEU A 28 -1.33 -6.44 -15.85
N PRO A 29 -0.45 -6.80 -16.80
CA PRO A 29 1.00 -6.67 -16.63
C PRO A 29 1.42 -5.24 -16.29
N PHE A 30 2.47 -5.09 -15.49
CA PHE A 30 3.01 -3.78 -15.16
C PHE A 30 3.45 -3.04 -16.44
N GLY A 31 3.09 -1.76 -16.54
CA GLY A 31 3.32 -0.94 -17.73
C GLY A 31 2.17 -0.88 -18.72
N SER A 32 1.19 -1.77 -18.63
CA SER A 32 -0.05 -1.70 -19.44
C SER A 32 -0.86 -0.44 -19.17
N ILE A 33 -0.76 0.12 -17.97
CA ILE A 33 -1.51 1.29 -17.52
C ILE A 33 -0.52 2.40 -17.17
N ARG A 34 -0.69 3.58 -17.78
CA ARG A 34 0.15 4.76 -17.54
C ARG A 34 -0.66 5.88 -16.92
N PRO A 35 -0.07 6.67 -16.00
CA PRO A 35 -0.74 7.85 -15.46
C PRO A 35 -0.86 8.92 -16.54
N SER A 36 -1.95 9.70 -16.48
CA SER A 36 -2.12 10.92 -17.28
C SER A 36 -2.56 12.09 -16.38
N GLY A 37 -2.81 13.24 -16.96
CA GLY A 37 -3.33 14.41 -16.28
C GLY A 37 -2.56 14.80 -15.00
N TRP A 38 -3.31 15.15 -13.96
CA TRP A 38 -2.73 15.63 -12.70
C TRP A 38 -1.89 14.57 -11.97
N LEU A 39 -2.24 13.28 -12.09
CA LEU A 39 -1.51 12.20 -11.42
C LEU A 39 -0.13 11.99 -12.04
N ARG A 40 -0.04 12.04 -13.38
CA ARG A 40 1.26 12.06 -14.07
C ARG A 40 2.12 13.23 -13.60
N ALA A 41 1.53 14.43 -13.51
CA ALA A 41 2.25 15.61 -13.04
C ALA A 41 2.71 15.48 -11.57
N GLN A 42 1.94 14.83 -10.70
CA GLN A 42 2.37 14.53 -9.33
C GLN A 42 3.54 13.54 -9.32
N MET A 43 3.44 12.43 -10.04
CA MET A 43 4.51 11.42 -10.11
C MET A 43 5.79 12.01 -10.72
N GLN A 44 5.69 12.92 -11.69
CA GLN A 44 6.84 13.65 -12.24
C GLN A 44 7.53 14.48 -11.15
N LYS A 45 6.77 15.24 -10.36
CA LYS A 45 7.32 16.00 -9.21
C LYS A 45 7.93 15.09 -8.13
N ASP A 46 7.40 13.88 -7.97
CA ASP A 46 7.95 12.90 -7.04
C ASP A 46 9.35 12.45 -7.48
N ILE A 47 9.53 12.16 -8.77
CA ILE A 47 10.83 11.79 -9.33
C ILE A 47 11.82 12.96 -9.32
N GLU A 48 11.37 14.18 -9.59
CA GLU A 48 12.19 15.39 -9.46
C GLU A 48 12.50 15.71 -7.98
N GLY A 49 11.66 15.24 -7.05
CA GLY A 49 11.75 15.43 -5.61
C GLY A 49 12.44 14.29 -4.86
N PHE A 50 12.07 14.13 -3.58
CA PHE A 50 12.72 13.16 -2.69
C PHE A 50 12.56 11.71 -3.14
N VAL A 51 11.46 11.35 -3.77
CA VAL A 51 11.24 9.98 -4.27
C VAL A 51 12.31 9.58 -5.28
N GLY A 52 12.67 10.47 -6.20
CA GLY A 52 13.69 10.20 -7.20
C GLY A 52 15.13 10.41 -6.73
N ASN A 53 15.33 11.05 -5.57
CA ASN A 53 16.65 11.46 -5.09
C ASN A 53 17.00 10.92 -3.68
N LEU A 54 16.27 9.92 -3.18
CA LEU A 54 16.53 9.37 -1.86
C LEU A 54 17.94 8.77 -1.76
N ASP A 55 18.49 8.26 -2.84
CA ASP A 55 19.86 7.75 -2.95
C ASP A 55 20.93 8.84 -2.80
N GLN A 56 20.57 10.12 -3.00
CA GLN A 56 21.45 11.26 -2.71
C GLN A 56 21.23 11.81 -1.30
N ILE A 57 20.02 11.67 -0.78
CA ILE A 57 19.63 12.16 0.56
C ILE A 57 20.15 11.22 1.66
N VAL A 58 20.06 9.90 1.44
CA VAL A 58 20.49 8.83 2.36
C VAL A 58 21.35 7.78 1.65
N PRO A 59 22.48 8.17 1.03
CA PRO A 59 23.29 7.29 0.19
C PRO A 59 23.79 6.04 0.94
N GLN A 60 24.10 6.16 2.23
CA GLN A 60 24.60 5.07 3.06
C GLN A 60 23.57 3.92 3.22
N LEU A 61 22.28 4.19 3.11
CA LEU A 61 21.23 3.18 3.15
C LEU A 61 20.96 2.58 1.76
N ILE A 62 20.83 3.44 0.76
CA ILE A 62 20.42 3.04 -0.59
C ILE A 62 21.55 2.32 -1.35
N HIS A 63 22.79 2.70 -1.12
CA HIS A 63 23.96 2.13 -1.79
C HIS A 63 24.71 1.09 -0.94
N ASP A 64 24.17 0.66 0.19
CA ASP A 64 24.74 -0.43 0.97
C ASP A 64 24.81 -1.71 0.10
N PRO A 65 26.00 -2.33 -0.10
CA PRO A 65 26.15 -3.51 -0.97
C PRO A 65 25.64 -4.81 -0.32
N ILE A 66 24.59 -4.71 0.49
CA ILE A 66 24.03 -5.78 1.33
C ILE A 66 23.64 -7.04 0.54
N TYR A 67 23.26 -6.94 -0.74
CA TYR A 67 22.97 -8.09 -1.60
C TYR A 67 24.20 -8.71 -2.26
N GLY A 68 25.38 -8.13 -2.10
CA GLY A 68 26.62 -8.57 -2.73
C GLY A 68 27.78 -8.68 -1.74
N GLN A 69 28.77 -7.78 -1.87
CA GLN A 69 29.98 -7.81 -1.04
C GLN A 69 29.73 -7.50 0.44
N GLY A 70 28.62 -6.83 0.75
CA GLY A 70 28.18 -6.49 2.10
C GLY A 70 27.27 -7.52 2.75
N ARG A 71 27.14 -8.74 2.21
CA ARG A 71 26.33 -9.81 2.81
C ARG A 71 26.75 -10.07 4.25
N LEU A 72 25.76 -10.33 5.10
CA LEU A 72 25.96 -10.61 6.51
C LEU A 72 26.59 -11.99 6.72
N GLN A 73 27.60 -12.04 7.57
CA GLN A 73 28.30 -13.24 7.98
C GLN A 73 28.11 -13.49 9.47
N LYS A 74 28.26 -14.71 9.92
CA LYS A 74 28.03 -15.13 11.31
C LYS A 74 28.79 -14.31 12.36
N HIS A 75 29.89 -13.69 11.99
CA HIS A 75 30.72 -12.87 12.87
C HIS A 75 30.78 -11.39 12.44
N SER A 76 29.97 -10.97 11.48
CA SER A 76 29.98 -9.57 11.07
C SER A 76 29.30 -8.70 12.12
N LYS A 77 30.03 -7.70 12.60
CA LYS A 77 29.47 -6.61 13.42
C LYS A 77 28.79 -5.61 12.48
N ALA A 78 27.49 -5.71 12.37
CA ALA A 78 26.72 -4.81 11.55
C ALA A 78 26.31 -3.57 12.34
N LYS A 79 26.58 -2.38 11.81
CA LYS A 79 25.93 -1.16 12.30
C LYS A 79 24.51 -1.11 11.78
N ASP A 80 23.56 -0.83 12.67
CA ASP A 80 22.22 -0.41 12.28
C ASP A 80 22.30 1.00 11.69
N LEU A 81 22.30 1.09 10.36
CA LEU A 81 22.34 2.36 9.66
C LEU A 81 21.00 3.11 9.72
N GLY A 82 19.91 2.45 10.12
CA GLY A 82 18.62 3.09 10.32
C GLY A 82 18.47 3.81 11.67
N ASN A 83 19.32 3.47 12.64
CA ASN A 83 19.28 4.01 14.01
C ASN A 83 20.55 4.80 14.31
N LEU A 84 20.73 5.93 13.65
CA LEU A 84 21.93 6.76 13.71
C LEU A 84 22.00 7.63 14.99
N LYS A 85 21.70 7.10 16.16
CA LYS A 85 22.06 7.80 17.42
C LYS A 85 23.54 7.61 17.69
N GLU A 86 24.28 8.72 17.82
CA GLU A 86 25.60 8.70 18.42
C GLU A 86 25.55 7.95 19.76
N GLY A 87 26.29 6.84 19.86
CA GLY A 87 26.43 6.07 21.08
C GLY A 87 25.51 4.85 21.24
N ASP A 88 24.67 4.50 20.26
CA ASP A 88 24.06 3.19 20.26
C ASP A 88 25.18 2.16 20.03
N ALA A 89 25.31 1.29 21.00
CA ALA A 89 26.28 0.21 21.01
C ALA A 89 26.25 -0.56 19.69
N GLU A 90 27.39 -1.09 19.33
CA GLU A 90 27.61 -2.00 18.21
C GLU A 90 26.31 -2.74 17.85
N GLY A 91 25.69 -2.31 16.72
CA GLY A 91 24.36 -2.78 16.32
C GLY A 91 24.35 -4.29 16.22
N ASP A 92 23.30 -4.89 16.70
CA ASP A 92 23.05 -6.31 16.59
C ASP A 92 23.05 -6.71 15.11
N GLU A 93 23.66 -7.83 14.74
CA GLU A 93 23.71 -8.38 13.38
C GLU A 93 22.32 -8.52 12.74
N GLN A 94 21.28 -8.53 13.55
CA GLN A 94 19.90 -8.65 13.19
C GLN A 94 19.36 -7.44 12.41
N TYR A 95 19.84 -6.24 12.65
CA TYR A 95 19.21 -5.00 12.14
C TYR A 95 19.62 -4.62 10.72
N LYS A 96 20.61 -5.23 10.13
CA LYS A 96 20.97 -4.98 8.72
C LYS A 96 19.90 -5.40 7.71
N TRP A 97 18.98 -6.25 8.06
CA TRP A 97 17.86 -6.56 7.18
C TRP A 97 16.98 -5.33 6.88
N TRP A 98 16.91 -4.33 7.78
CA TRP A 98 16.21 -3.08 7.55
C TRP A 98 16.80 -2.25 6.42
N ASN A 99 18.11 -2.32 6.20
CA ASN A 99 18.72 -1.66 5.05
C ASN A 99 18.24 -2.28 3.73
N SER A 100 18.00 -3.59 3.72
CA SER A 100 17.44 -4.27 2.55
C SER A 100 15.99 -3.85 2.28
N GLU A 101 15.20 -3.59 3.31
CA GLU A 101 13.87 -3.02 3.16
C GLU A 101 13.93 -1.63 2.53
N THR A 102 14.68 -0.73 3.14
CA THR A 102 14.84 0.64 2.67
C THR A 102 15.25 0.68 1.20
N GLN A 103 16.29 -0.10 0.86
CA GLN A 103 16.80 -0.21 -0.51
C GLN A 103 15.75 -0.76 -1.47
N SER A 104 15.20 -1.93 -1.15
CA SER A 104 14.31 -2.65 -2.06
C SER A 104 12.98 -1.95 -2.26
N ASN A 105 12.40 -1.36 -1.21
CA ASN A 105 11.17 -0.57 -1.33
C ASN A 105 11.40 0.69 -2.15
N TRP A 106 12.55 1.37 -1.98
CA TRP A 106 12.88 2.52 -2.80
C TRP A 106 13.07 2.14 -4.27
N TRP A 107 13.84 1.09 -4.57
CA TRP A 107 14.04 0.63 -5.94
C TRP A 107 12.75 0.17 -6.60
N ASP A 108 11.85 -0.53 -5.89
CA ASP A 108 10.52 -0.90 -6.40
C ASP A 108 9.70 0.34 -6.76
N GLY A 109 9.65 1.34 -5.89
CA GLY A 109 8.96 2.60 -6.14
C GLY A 109 9.60 3.42 -7.27
N PHE A 110 10.93 3.58 -7.24
CA PHE A 110 11.68 4.33 -8.26
C PHE A 110 11.53 3.71 -9.65
N LEU A 111 11.75 2.39 -9.75
CA LEU A 111 11.59 1.62 -10.99
C LEU A 111 10.21 1.86 -11.59
N ARG A 112 9.15 1.66 -10.82
CA ARG A 112 7.78 1.79 -11.32
C ARG A 112 7.49 3.21 -11.80
N ASN A 113 7.93 4.23 -11.07
CA ASN A 113 7.74 5.63 -11.48
C ASN A 113 8.47 5.93 -12.80
N VAL A 114 9.75 5.60 -12.92
CA VAL A 114 10.53 5.96 -14.12
C VAL A 114 10.05 5.23 -15.37
N PHE A 115 9.59 3.99 -15.24
CA PHE A 115 9.01 3.26 -16.36
C PHE A 115 7.65 3.85 -16.79
N LEU A 116 6.75 4.11 -15.83
CA LEU A 116 5.43 4.68 -16.13
C LEU A 116 5.51 6.10 -16.67
N LEU A 117 6.55 6.86 -16.32
CA LEU A 117 6.80 8.23 -16.81
C LEU A 117 7.64 8.27 -18.08
N HIS A 118 8.29 7.17 -18.45
CA HIS A 118 9.30 7.09 -19.53
C HIS A 118 10.50 8.02 -19.28
N ASP A 119 11.01 8.05 -18.03
CA ASP A 119 12.24 8.76 -17.69
C ASP A 119 13.45 7.91 -18.12
N GLU A 120 14.03 8.24 -19.26
CA GLU A 120 15.15 7.49 -19.84
C GLU A 120 16.38 7.42 -18.92
N ASN A 121 16.67 8.48 -18.15
CA ASN A 121 17.82 8.49 -17.23
C ASN A 121 17.56 7.59 -16.03
N GLY A 122 16.37 7.65 -15.46
CA GLY A 122 15.94 6.76 -14.40
C GLY A 122 15.91 5.30 -14.86
N ILE A 123 15.43 5.03 -16.06
CA ILE A 123 15.42 3.68 -16.66
C ILE A 123 16.83 3.11 -16.77
N LYS A 124 17.81 3.87 -17.26
CA LYS A 124 19.22 3.45 -17.32
C LYS A 124 19.78 3.11 -15.94
N LYS A 125 19.46 3.93 -14.95
CA LYS A 125 19.86 3.70 -13.54
C LYS A 125 19.26 2.39 -12.99
N VAL A 126 17.98 2.14 -13.27
CA VAL A 126 17.32 0.88 -12.90
C VAL A 126 17.96 -0.33 -13.58
N GLN A 127 18.27 -0.23 -14.89
CA GLN A 127 18.93 -1.30 -15.63
C GLN A 127 20.29 -1.67 -15.01
N GLN A 128 21.10 -0.66 -14.63
CA GLN A 128 22.37 -0.87 -13.95
C GLN A 128 22.19 -1.55 -12.58
N TYR A 129 21.20 -1.12 -11.81
CA TYR A 129 20.89 -1.76 -10.53
C TYR A 129 20.46 -3.21 -10.70
N VAL A 130 19.53 -3.50 -11.60
CA VAL A 130 19.07 -4.88 -11.86
C VAL A 130 20.24 -5.76 -12.30
N GLN A 131 21.10 -5.29 -13.21
CA GLN A 131 22.32 -6.03 -13.61
C GLN A 131 23.24 -6.30 -12.42
N SER A 132 23.44 -5.31 -11.54
CA SER A 132 24.27 -5.49 -10.35
C SER A 132 23.70 -6.53 -9.39
N ILE A 133 22.38 -6.56 -9.20
CA ILE A 133 21.70 -7.58 -8.38
C ILE A 133 21.84 -8.99 -9.01
N LEU A 134 21.59 -9.11 -10.32
CA LEU A 134 21.73 -10.40 -11.01
C LEU A 134 23.16 -10.95 -10.91
N ALA A 135 24.17 -10.08 -10.96
CA ALA A 135 25.58 -10.47 -10.80
C ALA A 135 25.92 -11.02 -9.40
N THR A 136 25.03 -10.82 -8.40
CA THR A 136 25.22 -11.38 -7.06
C THR A 136 24.62 -12.78 -6.88
N GLN A 137 23.93 -13.31 -7.90
CA GLN A 137 23.31 -14.62 -7.81
C GLN A 137 24.35 -15.73 -7.73
N ASP A 138 24.30 -16.52 -6.68
CA ASP A 138 25.19 -17.69 -6.49
C ASP A 138 24.79 -18.86 -7.41
N GLU A 139 25.68 -19.84 -7.56
CA GLU A 139 25.45 -21.00 -8.43
C GLU A 139 24.21 -21.80 -8.07
N ASP A 140 23.87 -21.88 -6.78
CA ASP A 140 22.67 -22.53 -6.26
C ASP A 140 21.38 -21.72 -6.45
N GLY A 141 21.49 -20.54 -7.04
CA GLY A 141 20.38 -19.64 -7.31
C GLY A 141 20.11 -18.60 -6.21
N TYR A 142 20.85 -18.59 -5.11
CA TYR A 142 20.62 -17.66 -4.01
C TYR A 142 20.84 -16.21 -4.44
N ILE A 143 19.85 -15.36 -4.16
CA ILE A 143 19.96 -13.90 -4.10
C ILE A 143 19.39 -13.46 -2.75
N GLY A 144 20.22 -12.83 -1.92
CA GLY A 144 19.79 -12.40 -0.58
C GLY A 144 20.93 -11.71 0.17
N ILE A 145 20.67 -11.38 1.42
CA ILE A 145 21.53 -10.53 2.25
C ILE A 145 22.49 -11.31 3.15
N TYR A 146 22.44 -12.63 3.15
CA TYR A 146 23.25 -13.46 4.03
C TYR A 146 24.29 -14.27 3.25
N ASP A 147 25.47 -14.45 3.84
CA ASP A 147 26.52 -15.30 3.30
C ASP A 147 26.26 -16.77 3.64
N THR A 148 26.99 -17.67 2.98
CA THR A 148 26.81 -19.14 3.04
C THR A 148 26.85 -19.74 4.44
N ASP A 149 27.58 -19.10 5.37
CA ASP A 149 27.71 -19.55 6.75
C ASP A 149 26.52 -19.21 7.64
N LEU A 150 25.60 -18.36 7.17
CA LEU A 150 24.48 -17.85 7.96
C LEU A 150 23.11 -18.10 7.33
N ARG A 151 22.97 -18.07 5.99
CA ARG A 151 21.69 -18.18 5.31
C ARG A 151 20.93 -19.46 5.66
N TYR A 152 19.62 -19.35 5.91
CA TYR A 152 18.71 -20.44 6.30
C TYR A 152 19.07 -21.19 7.60
N GLN A 153 20.06 -20.72 8.38
CA GLN A 153 20.57 -21.38 9.57
C GLN A 153 20.31 -20.58 10.85
N PHE A 154 19.19 -19.86 10.88
CA PHE A 154 18.85 -18.98 11.99
C PHE A 154 18.11 -19.73 13.09
N THR A 155 18.46 -19.38 14.35
CA THR A 155 17.71 -19.72 15.54
C THR A 155 17.14 -18.48 16.22
N SER A 156 17.37 -17.29 15.63
CA SER A 156 17.00 -15.98 16.16
C SER A 156 16.32 -15.14 15.09
N GLU A 157 16.16 -13.85 15.35
CA GLU A 157 15.66 -12.84 14.43
C GLU A 157 16.47 -12.81 13.13
N ASN A 158 15.79 -12.71 12.00
CA ASN A 158 16.42 -12.56 10.69
C ASN A 158 15.45 -11.95 9.67
N GLY A 159 16.00 -11.42 8.57
CA GLY A 159 15.24 -10.88 7.46
C GLY A 159 15.31 -11.73 6.18
N GLU A 160 15.59 -13.04 6.27
CA GLU A 160 15.84 -13.90 5.10
C GLU A 160 14.71 -13.83 4.06
N LEU A 161 13.49 -14.15 4.46
CA LEU A 161 12.36 -14.15 3.54
C LEU A 161 11.91 -12.72 3.19
N TRP A 162 11.99 -11.80 4.14
CA TRP A 162 11.53 -10.44 3.92
C TRP A 162 12.42 -9.65 2.94
N SER A 163 13.74 -9.72 3.07
CA SER A 163 14.67 -9.11 2.13
C SER A 163 14.46 -9.59 0.69
N LYS A 164 14.14 -10.87 0.54
CA LYS A 164 13.79 -11.48 -0.76
C LYS A 164 12.44 -10.99 -1.27
N ALA A 165 11.43 -10.97 -0.41
CA ALA A 165 10.10 -10.48 -0.77
C ALA A 165 10.15 -9.04 -1.30
N SER A 166 10.86 -8.17 -0.59
CA SER A 166 10.99 -6.76 -0.96
C SER A 166 11.74 -6.58 -2.28
N LEU A 167 12.85 -7.31 -2.49
CA LEU A 167 13.65 -7.22 -3.70
C LEU A 167 12.93 -7.81 -4.93
N TYR A 168 12.36 -9.02 -4.78
CA TYR A 168 11.84 -9.76 -5.93
C TYR A 168 10.58 -9.11 -6.51
N ARG A 169 9.80 -8.35 -5.72
CA ARG A 169 8.69 -7.54 -6.23
C ARG A 169 9.14 -6.56 -7.32
N GLY A 170 10.24 -5.84 -7.07
CA GLY A 170 10.82 -4.92 -8.04
C GLY A 170 11.37 -5.63 -9.27
N LEU A 171 12.08 -6.75 -9.10
CA LEU A 171 12.61 -7.54 -10.21
C LEU A 171 11.50 -8.12 -11.10
N LEU A 172 10.41 -8.61 -10.52
CA LEU A 172 9.26 -9.11 -11.29
C LEU A 172 8.55 -7.98 -12.04
N ALA A 173 8.42 -6.78 -11.45
CA ALA A 173 7.89 -5.62 -12.15
C ALA A 173 8.80 -5.19 -13.32
N TYR A 174 10.11 -5.25 -13.15
CA TYR A 174 11.07 -5.03 -14.22
C TYR A 174 10.87 -6.02 -15.37
N TYR A 175 10.76 -7.32 -15.05
CA TYR A 175 10.46 -8.36 -16.05
C TYR A 175 9.16 -8.09 -16.80
N GLU A 176 8.09 -7.75 -16.10
CA GLU A 176 6.79 -7.49 -16.72
C GLU A 176 6.82 -6.35 -17.74
N TYR A 177 7.61 -5.32 -17.46
CA TYR A 177 7.75 -4.18 -18.36
C TYR A 177 8.70 -4.45 -19.52
N THR A 178 9.85 -5.11 -19.27
CA THR A 178 10.92 -5.27 -20.24
C THR A 178 10.83 -6.58 -21.02
N HIS A 179 10.10 -7.56 -20.50
CA HIS A 179 10.06 -8.96 -20.96
C HIS A 179 11.44 -9.64 -20.95
N ASP A 180 12.38 -9.15 -20.12
CA ASP A 180 13.71 -9.76 -19.96
C ASP A 180 13.62 -11.06 -19.15
N THR A 181 13.56 -12.18 -19.86
CA THR A 181 13.48 -13.51 -19.27
C THR A 181 14.68 -13.88 -18.39
N THR A 182 15.83 -13.20 -18.54
CA THR A 182 17.00 -13.42 -17.68
C THR A 182 16.66 -13.06 -16.24
N VAL A 183 15.91 -11.95 -16.04
CA VAL A 183 15.47 -11.51 -14.71
C VAL A 183 14.46 -12.49 -14.13
N PHE A 184 13.47 -12.91 -14.90
CA PHE A 184 12.47 -13.88 -14.46
C PHE A 184 13.12 -15.20 -14.03
N ASN A 185 14.01 -15.76 -14.85
CA ASN A 185 14.71 -17.00 -14.57
C ASN A 185 15.60 -16.88 -13.31
N ALA A 186 16.22 -15.72 -13.08
CA ALA A 186 17.00 -15.47 -11.87
C ALA A 186 16.12 -15.47 -10.62
N VAL A 187 14.95 -14.80 -10.67
CA VAL A 187 13.98 -14.81 -9.56
C VAL A 187 13.42 -16.21 -9.34
N GLU A 188 13.08 -16.93 -10.40
CA GLU A 188 12.56 -18.30 -10.29
C GLU A 188 13.58 -19.22 -9.62
N ARG A 189 14.86 -19.19 -10.02
CA ARG A 189 15.94 -19.94 -9.37
C ARG A 189 16.08 -19.57 -7.89
N ALA A 190 15.95 -18.29 -7.57
CA ALA A 190 16.04 -17.81 -6.19
C ALA A 190 14.83 -18.24 -5.34
N VAL A 191 13.64 -18.29 -5.90
CA VAL A 191 12.44 -18.86 -5.25
C VAL A 191 12.61 -20.36 -5.04
N GLN A 192 13.11 -21.10 -6.04
CA GLN A 192 13.41 -22.52 -5.91
C GLN A 192 14.48 -22.81 -4.85
N ASN A 193 15.49 -21.93 -4.72
CA ASN A 193 16.49 -22.02 -3.65
C ASN A 193 15.83 -21.90 -2.27
N VAL A 194 14.87 -20.95 -2.08
CA VAL A 194 14.09 -20.86 -0.83
C VAL A 194 13.32 -22.14 -0.56
N MET A 195 12.61 -22.66 -1.57
CA MET A 195 11.79 -23.87 -1.42
C MET A 195 12.61 -25.12 -1.12
N ALA A 196 13.84 -25.20 -1.62
CA ALA A 196 14.78 -26.29 -1.35
C ALA A 196 15.34 -26.23 0.08
N ASN A 197 15.61 -25.03 0.61
CA ASN A 197 16.15 -24.83 1.96
C ASN A 197 15.07 -24.82 3.04
N TYR A 198 13.82 -24.47 2.68
CA TYR A 198 12.66 -24.58 3.56
C TYR A 198 11.64 -25.57 2.96
N PRO A 199 11.96 -26.87 2.90
CA PRO A 199 11.07 -27.87 2.30
C PRO A 199 9.78 -28.03 3.10
N VAL A 200 8.69 -28.20 2.39
CA VAL A 200 7.34 -28.40 2.96
C VAL A 200 7.37 -29.59 3.93
N LEU A 201 6.79 -29.43 5.13
CA LEU A 201 6.68 -30.42 6.21
C LEU A 201 8.01 -30.88 6.84
N ALA A 202 9.15 -30.41 6.35
CA ALA A 202 10.46 -30.77 6.90
C ALA A 202 11.22 -29.55 7.47
N SER A 203 10.60 -28.37 7.41
CA SER A 203 11.17 -27.12 7.93
C SER A 203 10.10 -26.27 8.61
N SER A 204 10.55 -25.25 9.34
CA SER A 204 9.71 -24.25 9.99
C SER A 204 10.32 -22.86 9.80
N PRO A 205 10.08 -22.21 8.64
CA PRO A 205 10.70 -20.93 8.28
C PRO A 205 10.44 -19.80 9.28
N PHE A 206 9.31 -19.84 10.00
CA PHE A 206 8.90 -18.83 10.98
C PHE A 206 9.24 -19.22 12.43
N SER A 207 9.97 -20.30 12.66
CA SER A 207 10.46 -20.64 13.99
C SER A 207 11.62 -19.73 14.37
N SER A 208 11.49 -19.03 15.51
CA SER A 208 12.53 -18.17 16.06
C SER A 208 12.65 -18.38 17.56
N GLY A 209 13.88 -18.38 18.07
CA GLY A 209 14.16 -18.45 19.50
C GLY A 209 13.99 -17.14 20.27
N ASN A 210 13.76 -16.03 19.57
CA ASN A 210 13.65 -14.70 20.16
C ASN A 210 12.23 -14.36 20.60
N SER A 211 12.12 -13.57 21.67
CA SER A 211 10.86 -12.98 22.12
C SER A 211 10.33 -11.87 21.19
N PHE A 212 11.20 -11.24 20.43
CA PHE A 212 10.90 -10.33 19.35
C PHE A 212 11.46 -10.88 18.05
N ASN A 213 10.63 -10.96 17.00
CA ASN A 213 10.99 -11.53 15.72
C ASN A 213 10.27 -10.83 14.56
N GLY A 214 10.40 -9.51 14.51
CA GLY A 214 9.76 -8.64 13.50
C GLY A 214 10.18 -8.96 12.08
N GLY A 215 11.47 -9.15 11.81
CA GLY A 215 11.98 -9.51 10.48
C GLY A 215 11.53 -10.88 10.02
N VAL A 216 11.43 -11.85 10.95
CA VAL A 216 10.85 -13.17 10.66
C VAL A 216 9.37 -13.03 10.31
N SER A 217 8.61 -12.27 11.11
CA SER A 217 7.18 -12.01 10.85
C SER A 217 6.94 -11.36 9.49
N HIS A 218 7.70 -10.33 9.15
CA HIS A 218 7.67 -9.68 7.84
C HIS A 218 7.93 -10.65 6.67
N GLY A 219 8.70 -11.70 6.91
CA GLY A 219 8.98 -12.74 5.93
C GLY A 219 7.72 -13.40 5.34
N LEU A 220 6.56 -13.27 6.00
CA LEU A 220 5.29 -13.75 5.47
C LEU A 220 4.91 -13.08 4.14
N THR A 221 5.38 -11.85 3.88
CA THR A 221 5.19 -11.16 2.59
C THR A 221 5.83 -11.86 1.40
N PHE A 222 6.69 -12.89 1.63
CA PHE A 222 7.19 -13.73 0.54
C PHE A 222 6.07 -14.45 -0.21
N THR A 223 4.90 -14.60 0.39
CA THR A 223 3.68 -15.08 -0.29
C THR A 223 3.26 -14.21 -1.47
N ASP A 224 3.56 -12.89 -1.45
CA ASP A 224 3.28 -11.97 -2.56
C ASP A 224 4.10 -12.34 -3.81
N VAL A 225 5.37 -12.71 -3.61
CA VAL A 225 6.27 -13.19 -4.68
C VAL A 225 5.73 -14.50 -5.26
N LEU A 226 5.30 -15.42 -4.40
CA LEU A 226 4.75 -16.72 -4.84
C LEU A 226 3.45 -16.54 -5.63
N GLU A 227 2.59 -15.63 -5.23
CA GLU A 227 1.38 -15.29 -5.98
C GLU A 227 1.72 -14.70 -7.35
N ARG A 228 2.77 -13.85 -7.43
CA ARG A 228 3.21 -13.29 -8.71
C ARG A 228 3.88 -14.33 -9.60
N MET A 229 4.65 -15.27 -9.01
CA MET A 229 5.19 -16.43 -9.73
C MET A 229 4.07 -17.32 -10.29
N TYR A 230 3.02 -17.58 -9.48
CA TYR A 230 1.83 -18.27 -9.96
C TYR A 230 1.14 -17.52 -11.11
N TYR A 231 1.01 -16.20 -11.01
CA TYR A 231 0.41 -15.38 -12.07
C TYR A 231 1.10 -15.63 -13.43
N HIS A 232 2.44 -15.66 -13.45
CA HIS A 232 3.21 -15.83 -14.68
C HIS A 232 3.28 -17.27 -15.19
N THR A 233 3.36 -18.25 -14.29
CA THR A 233 3.63 -19.64 -14.65
C THR A 233 2.40 -20.55 -14.65
N LYS A 234 1.34 -20.13 -13.94
CA LYS A 234 0.18 -20.95 -13.58
C LYS A 234 0.57 -22.27 -12.87
N ASN A 235 1.77 -22.33 -12.27
CA ASN A 235 2.23 -23.48 -11.52
C ASN A 235 1.68 -23.45 -10.09
N GLU A 236 0.76 -24.37 -9.79
CA GLU A 236 0.10 -24.49 -8.48
C GLU A 236 1.06 -24.74 -7.31
N GLN A 237 2.27 -25.19 -7.58
CA GLN A 237 3.30 -25.40 -6.53
C GLN A 237 3.58 -24.10 -5.76
N TYR A 238 3.56 -22.95 -6.40
CA TYR A 238 3.77 -21.65 -5.74
C TYR A 238 2.64 -21.31 -4.77
N ARG A 239 1.40 -21.55 -5.14
CA ARG A 239 0.25 -21.36 -4.24
C ARG A 239 0.28 -22.33 -3.06
N GLN A 240 0.59 -23.60 -3.30
CA GLN A 240 0.71 -24.59 -2.22
C GLN A 240 1.84 -24.24 -1.27
N TYR A 241 2.93 -23.69 -1.78
CA TYR A 241 4.03 -23.23 -0.94
C TYR A 241 3.65 -21.96 -0.13
N ALA A 242 2.90 -21.04 -0.71
CA ALA A 242 2.35 -19.89 0.03
C ALA A 242 1.43 -20.33 1.17
N LEU A 243 0.58 -21.34 0.92
CA LEU A 243 -0.25 -21.94 1.96
C LEU A 243 0.57 -22.59 3.08
N PHE A 244 1.67 -23.27 2.74
CA PHE A 244 2.61 -23.82 3.71
C PHE A 244 3.23 -22.73 4.57
N LEU A 245 3.69 -21.62 3.98
CA LEU A 245 4.28 -20.51 4.71
C LEU A 245 3.24 -19.88 5.68
N TYR A 246 2.01 -19.65 5.23
CA TYR A 246 0.96 -19.12 6.08
C TYR A 246 0.60 -20.09 7.23
N HIS A 247 0.60 -21.40 6.96
CA HIS A 247 0.38 -22.43 7.98
C HIS A 247 1.49 -22.45 9.02
N ASP A 248 2.76 -22.41 8.61
CA ASP A 248 3.89 -22.38 9.52
C ASP A 248 3.89 -21.12 10.39
N PHE A 249 3.68 -19.92 9.77
CA PHE A 249 3.50 -18.67 10.49
C PHE A 249 2.37 -18.75 11.53
N SER A 250 1.25 -19.38 11.19
CA SER A 250 0.08 -19.48 12.09
C SER A 250 0.32 -20.38 13.28
N ASN A 251 1.27 -21.32 13.21
CA ASN A 251 1.51 -22.34 14.25
C ASN A 251 2.80 -22.12 15.05
N THR A 252 3.68 -21.21 14.60
CA THR A 252 4.91 -20.84 15.32
C THR A 252 4.66 -19.64 16.24
N PHE A 253 5.60 -19.37 17.14
CA PHE A 253 5.57 -18.15 17.93
C PHE A 253 5.93 -16.96 17.06
N GLN A 254 5.09 -15.90 17.11
CA GLN A 254 5.37 -14.61 16.48
C GLN A 254 5.12 -13.51 17.52
N SER A 255 6.06 -12.56 17.63
CA SER A 255 5.86 -11.33 18.39
C SER A 255 4.73 -10.49 17.81
N GLU A 256 4.56 -10.55 16.49
CA GLU A 256 3.54 -9.88 15.71
C GLU A 256 2.59 -10.90 15.08
N SER A 257 1.54 -11.20 15.83
CA SER A 257 0.72 -12.40 15.64
C SER A 257 -0.72 -12.13 15.19
N ASP A 258 -1.03 -10.90 14.75
CA ASP A 258 -2.40 -10.50 14.41
C ASP A 258 -3.03 -11.36 13.32
N ALA A 259 -2.24 -11.75 12.30
CA ALA A 259 -2.70 -12.57 11.19
C ALA A 259 -2.65 -14.08 11.45
N GLN A 260 -2.28 -14.54 12.64
CA GLN A 260 -2.33 -15.95 12.98
C GLN A 260 -3.76 -16.45 13.09
N LEU A 261 -4.05 -17.59 12.47
CA LEU A 261 -5.41 -18.14 12.39
C LEU A 261 -6.09 -18.31 13.76
N LYS A 262 -5.34 -18.79 14.78
CA LYS A 262 -5.85 -18.92 16.16
C LYS A 262 -6.29 -17.59 16.76
N ASN A 263 -5.57 -16.50 16.46
CA ASN A 263 -5.87 -15.16 16.96
C ASN A 263 -7.06 -14.56 16.21
N ILE A 264 -7.10 -14.76 14.89
CA ILE A 264 -8.21 -14.28 14.06
C ILE A 264 -9.53 -14.93 14.52
N LEU A 265 -9.54 -16.23 14.76
CA LEU A 265 -10.74 -16.96 15.15
C LEU A 265 -11.12 -16.76 16.64
N ASN A 266 -10.25 -16.15 17.44
CA ASN A 266 -10.58 -15.78 18.83
C ASN A 266 -11.40 -14.49 18.86
N THR A 267 -12.66 -14.57 19.25
CA THR A 267 -13.59 -13.43 19.28
C THR A 267 -13.16 -12.30 20.22
N GLY A 268 -12.37 -12.61 21.27
CA GLY A 268 -11.83 -11.63 22.21
C GLY A 268 -10.53 -10.95 21.74
N TYR A 269 -9.92 -11.42 20.65
CA TYR A 269 -8.64 -10.88 20.19
C TYR A 269 -8.82 -9.54 19.45
N ARG A 270 -7.97 -8.58 19.78
CA ARG A 270 -7.86 -7.29 19.10
C ARG A 270 -6.50 -7.17 18.43
N LEU A 271 -6.45 -6.45 17.31
CA LEU A 271 -5.18 -6.17 16.62
C LEU A 271 -4.26 -5.36 17.54
N LYS A 272 -3.01 -5.78 17.67
CA LYS A 272 -2.05 -5.16 18.60
C LYS A 272 -0.64 -5.01 18.04
N SER A 273 -0.32 -5.73 16.97
CA SER A 273 1.00 -5.75 16.34
C SER A 273 1.35 -4.41 15.70
N HIS A 274 2.54 -4.32 15.16
CA HIS A 274 2.94 -3.20 14.32
C HIS A 274 1.95 -3.02 13.17
N GLY A 275 1.51 -1.78 12.93
CA GLY A 275 0.41 -1.53 11.99
C GLY A 275 0.70 -2.03 10.58
N VAL A 276 1.90 -1.74 10.06
CA VAL A 276 2.34 -2.17 8.72
C VAL A 276 2.18 -3.66 8.55
N HIS A 277 2.69 -4.46 9.51
CA HIS A 277 2.63 -5.92 9.45
C HIS A 277 1.20 -6.46 9.48
N SER A 278 0.33 -5.87 10.30
CA SER A 278 -1.08 -6.27 10.32
C SER A 278 -1.77 -6.05 8.98
N PHE A 279 -1.43 -4.96 8.29
CA PHE A 279 -2.05 -4.63 7.01
C PHE A 279 -1.44 -5.40 5.83
N GLU A 280 -0.13 -5.63 5.80
CA GLU A 280 0.51 -6.42 4.74
C GLU A 280 0.18 -7.92 4.84
N HIS A 281 0.09 -8.48 6.06
CA HIS A 281 -0.24 -9.89 6.27
C HIS A 281 -1.68 -10.24 5.85
N LEU A 282 -2.55 -9.25 5.64
CA LEU A 282 -3.84 -9.48 5.00
C LEU A 282 -3.67 -10.13 3.62
N ARG A 283 -2.63 -9.79 2.85
CA ARG A 283 -2.36 -10.42 1.55
C ARG A 283 -2.08 -11.91 1.70
N ALA A 284 -1.26 -12.29 2.69
CA ALA A 284 -0.95 -13.70 2.93
C ALA A 284 -2.20 -14.53 3.29
N LEU A 285 -3.11 -13.96 4.09
CA LEU A 285 -4.40 -14.60 4.39
C LEU A 285 -5.29 -14.72 3.15
N ILE A 286 -5.36 -13.68 2.31
CA ILE A 286 -6.08 -13.72 1.03
C ILE A 286 -5.50 -14.81 0.13
N ILE A 287 -4.19 -14.86 -0.05
CA ILE A 287 -3.51 -15.86 -0.88
C ILE A 287 -3.79 -17.27 -0.36
N ALA A 288 -3.65 -17.49 0.95
CA ALA A 288 -3.94 -18.78 1.58
C ALA A 288 -5.39 -19.23 1.37
N LYS A 289 -6.35 -18.30 1.50
CA LYS A 289 -7.78 -18.57 1.23
C LYS A 289 -8.01 -19.01 -0.22
N TYR A 290 -7.37 -18.37 -1.19
CA TYR A 290 -7.53 -18.71 -2.61
C TYR A 290 -6.68 -19.90 -3.05
N ALA A 291 -5.65 -20.28 -2.28
CA ALA A 291 -4.90 -21.52 -2.48
C ALA A 291 -5.60 -22.75 -1.91
N ALA A 292 -6.56 -22.58 -0.99
CA ALA A 292 -7.27 -23.68 -0.36
C ALA A 292 -8.78 -23.40 -0.29
N ASN A 293 -9.61 -24.39 -0.64
CA ASN A 293 -11.05 -24.31 -0.44
C ASN A 293 -11.39 -24.64 1.03
N SER A 294 -11.38 -23.62 1.90
CA SER A 294 -11.54 -23.79 3.33
C SER A 294 -12.52 -22.78 3.93
N ASN A 295 -13.63 -23.24 4.44
CA ASN A 295 -14.62 -22.43 5.17
C ASN A 295 -13.98 -21.71 6.39
N VAL A 296 -12.92 -22.29 6.96
CA VAL A 296 -12.20 -21.70 8.10
C VAL A 296 -11.43 -20.46 7.63
N LEU A 297 -10.76 -20.53 6.48
CA LEU A 297 -10.05 -19.38 5.90
C LEU A 297 -11.03 -18.32 5.39
N ASP A 298 -12.19 -18.71 4.86
CA ASP A 298 -13.26 -17.76 4.50
C ASP A 298 -13.74 -16.98 5.73
N SER A 299 -14.03 -17.68 6.82
CA SER A 299 -14.43 -17.06 8.07
C SER A 299 -13.33 -16.17 8.66
N ALA A 300 -12.09 -16.64 8.63
CA ALA A 300 -10.93 -15.88 9.10
C ALA A 300 -10.74 -14.58 8.31
N LEU A 301 -10.84 -14.62 6.98
CA LEU A 301 -10.72 -13.43 6.15
C LEU A 301 -11.80 -12.39 6.49
N ASN A 302 -13.05 -12.80 6.63
CA ASN A 302 -14.14 -11.89 6.99
C ASN A 302 -13.92 -11.23 8.35
N ILE A 303 -13.54 -12.02 9.36
CA ILE A 303 -13.23 -11.51 10.71
C ILE A 303 -12.04 -10.55 10.67
N TYR A 304 -11.00 -10.89 9.93
CA TYR A 304 -9.81 -10.05 9.85
C TYR A 304 -10.09 -8.72 9.16
N LEU A 305 -10.88 -8.73 8.08
CA LEU A 305 -11.34 -7.51 7.39
C LEU A 305 -12.18 -6.62 8.30
N GLU A 306 -13.06 -7.19 9.14
CA GLU A 306 -13.81 -6.42 10.14
C GLU A 306 -12.86 -5.73 11.14
N ARG A 307 -11.85 -6.46 11.65
CA ARG A 307 -10.85 -5.89 12.56
C ARG A 307 -10.00 -4.81 11.90
N ILE A 308 -9.57 -5.02 10.66
CA ILE A 308 -8.86 -4.00 9.89
C ILE A 308 -9.74 -2.76 9.72
N ASN A 309 -11.01 -2.92 9.38
CA ASN A 309 -11.94 -1.80 9.27
C ASN A 309 -12.07 -1.02 10.59
N ASN A 310 -11.93 -1.69 11.75
CA ASN A 310 -11.87 -1.04 13.06
C ASN A 310 -10.54 -0.28 13.31
N ALA A 311 -9.49 -0.62 12.60
CA ALA A 311 -8.17 0.00 12.67
C ALA A 311 -7.93 1.03 11.53
N VAL A 312 -8.97 1.44 10.81
CA VAL A 312 -8.86 2.43 9.72
C VAL A 312 -9.70 3.64 10.07
N THR A 313 -9.12 4.84 9.94
CA THR A 313 -9.78 6.12 10.17
C THR A 313 -10.73 6.48 9.04
N ILE A 314 -11.50 7.55 9.23
CA ILE A 314 -12.47 8.03 8.22
C ILE A 314 -11.82 8.44 6.90
N SER A 315 -10.53 8.82 6.92
CA SER A 315 -9.77 9.14 5.70
C SER A 315 -9.19 7.91 4.99
N GLY A 316 -9.33 6.72 5.55
CA GLY A 316 -8.60 5.54 5.11
C GLY A 316 -7.21 5.40 5.75
N GLY A 317 -6.88 6.21 6.76
CA GLY A 317 -5.64 6.14 7.50
C GLY A 317 -5.57 4.82 8.29
N ALA A 318 -4.68 3.94 7.89
CA ALA A 318 -4.41 2.66 8.56
C ALA A 318 -3.59 2.93 9.82
N ILE A 319 -4.23 2.86 10.99
CA ILE A 319 -3.61 3.23 12.26
C ILE A 319 -2.44 2.32 12.60
N GLY A 320 -1.52 2.87 13.33
CA GLY A 320 -0.30 2.27 13.76
C GLY A 320 0.76 3.36 13.78
N ASP A 321 0.65 4.31 14.71
CA ASP A 321 1.81 5.12 15.05
C ASP A 321 2.86 4.19 15.69
N GLU A 322 3.40 3.33 14.84
CA GLU A 322 4.09 2.05 14.95
C GLU A 322 3.14 0.88 15.31
N TRP A 323 2.47 0.90 16.44
CA TRP A 323 1.71 -0.24 16.98
C TRP A 323 0.21 0.04 17.05
N ILE A 324 -0.62 -0.91 16.66
CA ILE A 324 -2.09 -0.82 16.82
C ILE A 324 -2.46 -0.86 18.30
N ALA A 325 -1.80 -1.72 19.09
CA ALA A 325 -1.92 -1.78 20.54
C ALA A 325 -3.37 -1.84 21.06
N GLU A 326 -4.20 -2.69 20.43
CA GLU A 326 -5.63 -2.91 20.74
C GLU A 326 -6.53 -1.68 20.57
N ARG A 327 -6.01 -0.58 19.99
CA ARG A 327 -6.79 0.65 19.77
C ARG A 327 -7.75 0.50 18.60
N MET A 328 -8.84 1.23 18.69
CA MET A 328 -9.74 1.49 17.57
C MET A 328 -9.37 2.82 16.93
N ALA A 329 -9.56 2.94 15.62
CA ALA A 329 -9.25 4.16 14.88
C ALA A 329 -10.05 5.36 15.38
N ASP A 330 -9.36 6.44 15.68
CA ASP A 330 -9.87 7.73 16.09
C ASP A 330 -9.19 8.84 15.29
N ALA A 331 -9.97 9.85 14.86
CA ALA A 331 -9.46 10.91 14.00
C ALA A 331 -8.38 11.79 14.67
N THR A 332 -8.35 11.86 16.00
CA THR A 332 -7.45 12.76 16.77
C THR A 332 -6.32 12.00 17.47
N HIS A 333 -6.67 10.86 18.11
CA HIS A 333 -5.79 10.18 19.05
C HIS A 333 -5.02 9.00 18.46
N THR A 334 -5.37 8.55 17.25
CA THR A 334 -4.62 7.51 16.55
C THR A 334 -3.91 8.07 15.32
N GLY A 335 -2.59 7.83 15.27
CA GLY A 335 -1.78 8.15 14.10
C GLY A 335 -1.78 7.00 13.09
N TYR A 336 -1.46 7.30 11.87
CA TYR A 336 -1.13 6.36 10.81
C TYR A 336 0.21 6.72 10.21
N GLU A 337 0.97 5.71 9.82
CA GLU A 337 2.23 5.90 9.12
C GLU A 337 2.09 5.64 7.62
N TYR A 338 2.98 6.23 6.82
CA TYR A 338 2.87 6.16 5.36
C TYR A 338 3.04 4.73 4.83
N CYS A 339 3.85 3.91 5.50
CA CYS A 339 3.99 2.48 5.17
C CYS A 339 2.66 1.74 5.29
N SER A 340 1.93 1.96 6.39
CA SER A 340 0.61 1.35 6.59
C SER A 340 -0.38 1.71 5.48
N LEU A 341 -0.30 2.94 4.95
CA LEU A 341 -1.15 3.35 3.81
C LEU A 341 -0.83 2.57 2.55
N GLN A 342 0.46 2.40 2.24
CA GLN A 342 0.92 1.62 1.10
C GLN A 342 0.50 0.16 1.22
N GLU A 343 0.78 -0.46 2.36
CA GLU A 343 0.53 -1.89 2.54
C GLU A 343 -0.97 -2.22 2.62
N LEU A 344 -1.79 -1.33 3.22
CA LEU A 344 -3.25 -1.48 3.20
C LEU A 344 -3.82 -1.32 1.79
N LEU A 345 -3.34 -0.30 1.03
CA LEU A 345 -3.75 -0.08 -0.35
C LEU A 345 -3.48 -1.32 -1.20
N ASP A 346 -2.26 -1.87 -1.13
CA ASP A 346 -1.87 -3.05 -1.90
C ASP A 346 -2.69 -4.29 -1.50
N SER A 347 -2.94 -4.47 -0.20
CA SER A 347 -3.80 -5.54 0.31
C SER A 347 -5.25 -5.44 -0.19
N TYR A 348 -5.80 -4.24 -0.22
CA TYR A 348 -7.12 -4.03 -0.81
C TYR A 348 -7.13 -4.21 -2.33
N CYS A 349 -6.05 -3.88 -3.03
CA CYS A 349 -5.92 -4.15 -4.47
C CYS A 349 -5.97 -5.66 -4.75
N LEU A 350 -5.24 -6.47 -3.99
CA LEU A 350 -5.31 -7.93 -4.10
C LEU A 350 -6.71 -8.45 -3.75
N LEU A 351 -7.32 -7.95 -2.67
CA LEU A 351 -8.69 -8.32 -2.31
C LEU A 351 -9.68 -8.00 -3.43
N TYR A 352 -9.53 -6.82 -4.06
CA TYR A 352 -10.38 -6.42 -5.16
C TYR A 352 -10.23 -7.33 -6.37
N GLN A 353 -8.99 -7.66 -6.73
CA GLN A 353 -8.70 -8.63 -7.80
C GLN A 353 -9.38 -9.97 -7.53
N LYS A 354 -9.26 -10.50 -6.32
CA LYS A 354 -9.81 -11.80 -5.96
C LYS A 354 -11.35 -11.82 -5.89
N THR A 355 -11.95 -10.74 -5.39
CA THR A 355 -13.40 -10.71 -5.10
C THR A 355 -14.24 -10.02 -6.16
N GLY A 356 -13.69 -9.07 -6.90
CA GLY A 356 -14.42 -8.21 -7.85
C GLY A 356 -15.42 -7.26 -7.18
N LEU A 357 -15.36 -7.06 -5.86
CA LEU A 357 -16.35 -6.28 -5.11
C LEU A 357 -16.08 -4.78 -5.23
N ALA A 358 -16.97 -4.04 -5.89
CA ALA A 358 -16.87 -2.60 -6.13
C ALA A 358 -16.62 -1.73 -4.87
N PRO A 359 -17.20 -2.03 -3.68
CA PRO A 359 -16.89 -1.27 -2.46
C PRO A 359 -15.42 -1.30 -2.04
N THR A 360 -14.66 -2.33 -2.42
CA THR A 360 -13.21 -2.38 -2.17
C THR A 360 -12.49 -1.25 -2.93
N GLY A 361 -12.95 -0.90 -4.13
CA GLY A 361 -12.44 0.25 -4.88
C GLY A 361 -12.67 1.58 -4.16
N ASP A 362 -13.82 1.75 -3.47
CA ASP A 362 -14.06 2.94 -2.64
C ASP A 362 -13.08 3.02 -1.45
N ALA A 363 -12.75 1.88 -0.84
CA ALA A 363 -11.77 1.83 0.25
C ALA A 363 -10.35 2.18 -0.24
N ILE A 364 -9.93 1.66 -1.39
CA ILE A 364 -8.63 1.98 -2.02
C ILE A 364 -8.54 3.48 -2.33
N GLU A 365 -9.58 4.03 -2.96
CA GLU A 365 -9.63 5.47 -3.29
C GLU A 365 -9.64 6.34 -2.04
N ASN A 366 -10.29 5.90 -0.95
CA ASN A 366 -10.27 6.62 0.32
C ASN A 366 -8.86 6.70 0.91
N VAL A 367 -8.11 5.58 0.93
CA VAL A 367 -6.70 5.56 1.35
C VAL A 367 -5.87 6.51 0.49
N PHE A 368 -6.00 6.42 -0.84
CA PHE A 368 -5.16 7.18 -1.75
C PHE A 368 -5.50 8.67 -1.78
N TYR A 369 -6.78 9.03 -1.98
CA TYR A 369 -7.20 10.43 -2.19
C TYR A 369 -7.29 11.25 -0.91
N ASN A 370 -7.44 10.60 0.25
CA ASN A 370 -7.59 11.31 1.51
C ASN A 370 -6.38 11.10 2.44
N ALA A 371 -6.14 9.91 2.97
CA ALA A 371 -5.06 9.67 3.92
C ALA A 371 -3.68 9.92 3.31
N ALA A 372 -3.37 9.31 2.15
CA ALA A 372 -2.06 9.43 1.53
C ALA A 372 -1.80 10.86 1.01
N GLN A 373 -2.78 11.46 0.31
CA GLN A 373 -2.65 12.87 -0.10
C GLN A 373 -2.60 13.81 1.11
N GLY A 374 -3.30 13.48 2.21
CA GLY A 374 -3.29 14.26 3.45
C GLY A 374 -2.01 14.12 4.29
N ALA A 375 -1.18 13.12 4.01
CA ALA A 375 0.14 12.94 4.60
C ALA A 375 1.29 13.51 3.73
N ARG A 376 1.03 13.84 2.47
CA ARG A 376 1.97 14.55 1.59
C ARG A 376 1.95 16.04 1.88
N HIS A 377 3.10 16.68 1.78
CA HIS A 377 3.14 18.14 1.87
C HIS A 377 2.58 18.76 0.58
N PRO A 378 1.67 19.75 0.65
CA PRO A 378 1.02 20.31 -0.55
C PRO A 378 1.97 21.05 -1.52
N SER A 379 3.09 21.60 -1.01
CA SER A 379 4.01 22.44 -1.79
C SER A 379 5.48 22.02 -1.72
N HIS A 380 5.92 21.33 -0.66
CA HIS A 380 7.29 20.85 -0.52
C HIS A 380 7.41 19.36 -0.88
N SER A 381 8.58 18.94 -1.33
CA SER A 381 8.86 17.55 -1.67
C SER A 381 9.21 16.73 -0.42
N CYS A 382 8.19 16.38 0.35
CA CYS A 382 8.30 15.59 1.57
C CYS A 382 6.95 15.00 1.99
N ILE A 383 6.98 14.05 2.92
CA ILE A 383 5.81 13.46 3.55
C ILE A 383 5.88 13.59 5.07
N ALA A 384 4.73 13.44 5.72
CA ALA A 384 4.69 13.11 7.13
C ALA A 384 4.84 11.59 7.29
N TYR A 385 5.83 11.15 8.07
CA TYR A 385 5.94 9.73 8.44
C TYR A 385 4.70 9.33 9.22
N LEU A 386 4.37 10.07 10.28
CA LEU A 386 3.18 9.91 11.09
C LEU A 386 2.23 11.10 10.91
N LYS A 387 0.95 10.83 10.78
CA LYS A 387 -0.11 11.82 10.62
C LYS A 387 -1.39 11.35 11.32
N THR A 388 -2.24 12.32 11.72
CA THR A 388 -3.61 12.08 12.19
C THR A 388 -4.61 12.72 11.23
N ASP A 389 -5.86 12.29 11.26
CA ASP A 389 -6.91 12.96 10.49
C ASP A 389 -7.12 14.39 10.99
N ASN A 390 -7.41 14.57 12.27
CA ASN A 390 -7.33 15.86 12.94
C ASN A 390 -5.87 16.14 13.30
N SER A 391 -5.24 17.06 12.61
CA SER A 391 -3.83 17.38 12.78
C SER A 391 -3.70 18.85 13.15
N PHE A 392 -3.53 19.14 14.44
CA PHE A 392 -3.53 20.49 14.97
C PHE A 392 -2.12 21.05 15.12
N GLU A 393 -1.11 20.16 15.22
CA GLU A 393 0.30 20.50 15.35
C GLU A 393 1.17 19.40 14.72
N MET A 394 2.28 19.78 14.11
CA MET A 394 3.29 18.92 13.50
C MET A 394 4.67 19.39 13.95
N SER A 395 4.95 19.28 15.26
CA SER A 395 6.18 19.76 15.91
C SER A 395 7.06 18.62 16.43
N GLY A 396 6.87 17.41 15.92
CA GLY A 396 7.61 16.20 16.30
C GLY A 396 6.74 15.18 17.03
N THR A 397 5.77 15.60 17.82
CA THR A 397 4.84 14.74 18.56
C THR A 397 3.42 14.83 18.01
N LYS A 398 2.57 13.88 18.39
CA LYS A 398 1.18 13.82 17.95
C LYS A 398 0.38 15.00 18.54
N ASN A 399 0.01 15.95 17.69
CA ASN A 399 -0.74 17.14 18.08
C ASN A 399 -0.13 17.92 19.27
N GLY A 400 1.20 17.90 19.42
CA GLY A 400 1.90 18.52 20.55
C GLY A 400 1.85 17.71 21.86
N GLU A 401 1.27 16.51 21.86
CA GLU A 401 1.19 15.64 23.03
C GLU A 401 2.56 15.03 23.33
N ILE A 402 2.97 15.04 24.59
CA ILE A 402 4.16 14.33 25.06
C ILE A 402 3.71 12.91 25.42
N GLU A 403 4.10 11.94 24.60
CA GLU A 403 3.94 10.52 24.93
C GLU A 403 5.13 10.07 25.80
N PRO A 404 4.94 9.75 27.09
CA PRO A 404 6.04 9.46 28.01
C PRO A 404 6.90 8.25 27.58
N ASP A 405 6.25 7.24 26.98
CA ASP A 405 6.86 5.94 26.66
C ASP A 405 7.30 5.82 25.20
N ARG A 406 6.92 6.77 24.35
CA ARG A 406 7.23 6.77 22.92
C ARG A 406 7.73 8.14 22.53
N LYS A 407 9.01 8.35 22.53
CA LYS A 407 9.65 9.59 22.03
C LYS A 407 9.47 9.69 20.49
N GLN A 408 8.22 9.75 20.06
CA GLN A 408 7.86 9.88 18.66
C GLN A 408 8.21 11.29 18.18
N ILE A 409 9.26 11.40 17.38
CA ILE A 409 9.71 12.66 16.77
C ILE A 409 9.31 12.75 15.29
N ARG A 410 8.41 11.86 14.84
CA ARG A 410 8.08 11.61 13.43
C ARG A 410 6.84 12.37 12.93
N TYR A 411 6.14 13.09 13.80
CA TYR A 411 5.05 14.00 13.42
C TYR A 411 5.62 15.32 12.90
N LYS A 412 6.29 15.25 11.77
CA LYS A 412 6.86 16.35 10.99
C LYS A 412 6.81 15.98 9.52
N TYR A 413 6.98 16.93 8.64
CA TYR A 413 7.21 16.65 7.22
C TYR A 413 8.72 16.54 6.96
N SER A 414 9.13 15.45 6.30
CA SER A 414 10.54 15.20 6.02
C SER A 414 10.72 14.44 4.71
N PRO A 415 11.79 14.70 3.94
CA PRO A 415 12.14 13.91 2.78
C PRO A 415 12.79 12.57 3.13
N ALA A 416 13.30 12.37 4.35
CA ALA A 416 14.08 11.20 4.71
C ALA A 416 13.83 10.62 6.10
N HIS A 417 13.48 11.42 7.12
CA HIS A 417 13.33 10.98 8.52
C HIS A 417 14.55 10.20 9.08
N GLN A 418 15.77 10.69 8.80
CA GLN A 418 17.03 9.99 9.14
C GLN A 418 17.25 9.67 10.61
N ASP A 419 16.48 10.26 11.50
CA ASP A 419 16.57 10.06 12.97
C ASP A 419 16.08 8.67 13.39
N VAL A 420 15.51 7.90 12.46
CA VAL A 420 14.90 6.58 12.65
C VAL A 420 14.98 5.80 11.34
N ALA A 421 14.57 4.54 11.33
CA ALA A 421 14.52 3.71 10.14
C ALA A 421 13.76 4.41 9.00
N VAL A 422 14.34 4.40 7.81
CA VAL A 422 13.77 5.06 6.61
C VAL A 422 12.89 4.07 5.87
N CYS A 423 11.69 3.78 6.37
CA CYS A 423 10.75 2.88 5.70
C CYS A 423 9.67 3.65 4.93
N CYS A 424 9.06 4.68 5.53
CA CYS A 424 7.92 5.39 4.94
C CYS A 424 8.28 6.23 3.71
N ASN A 425 9.47 6.82 3.64
CA ASN A 425 9.89 7.61 2.49
C ASN A 425 10.08 6.76 1.22
N PRO A 426 10.70 5.57 1.25
CA PRO A 426 10.67 4.62 0.15
C PRO A 426 9.25 4.24 -0.27
N ASN A 427 8.36 3.96 0.68
CA ASN A 427 6.98 3.57 0.40
C ASN A 427 6.15 4.70 -0.21
N ALA A 428 6.49 5.96 0.04
CA ALA A 428 5.85 7.10 -0.62
C ALA A 428 6.06 7.08 -2.14
N GLY A 429 7.16 6.51 -2.62
CA GLY A 429 7.41 6.29 -4.04
C GLY A 429 6.60 5.14 -4.65
N ARG A 430 6.14 4.20 -3.82
CA ARG A 430 5.39 3.01 -4.28
C ARG A 430 3.89 3.30 -4.48
N ILE A 431 3.28 4.14 -3.65
CA ILE A 431 1.82 4.24 -3.54
C ILE A 431 1.13 4.68 -4.85
N SER A 432 1.67 5.67 -5.56
CA SER A 432 1.08 6.15 -6.82
C SER A 432 1.17 5.11 -7.95
N PRO A 433 2.33 4.47 -8.21
CA PRO A 433 2.42 3.38 -9.20
C PRO A 433 1.49 2.20 -8.90
N TYR A 434 1.37 1.78 -7.64
CA TYR A 434 0.47 0.69 -7.26
C TYR A 434 -1.00 1.07 -7.47
N PHE A 435 -1.38 2.31 -7.15
CA PHE A 435 -2.72 2.81 -7.41
C PHE A 435 -3.04 2.85 -8.91
N VAL A 436 -2.10 3.32 -9.75
CA VAL A 436 -2.23 3.34 -11.22
C VAL A 436 -2.36 1.92 -11.77
N GLN A 437 -1.48 1.00 -11.35
CA GLN A 437 -1.44 -0.38 -11.81
C GLN A 437 -2.77 -1.12 -11.60
N ASN A 438 -3.48 -0.81 -10.52
CA ASN A 438 -4.73 -1.48 -10.16
C ASN A 438 -5.99 -0.74 -10.65
N SER A 439 -5.86 0.25 -11.53
CA SER A 439 -7.00 1.01 -12.06
C SER A 439 -7.77 0.32 -13.18
N TRP A 440 -7.16 -0.69 -13.78
CA TRP A 440 -7.80 -1.55 -14.76
C TRP A 440 -7.48 -3.01 -14.46
N MET A 441 -8.47 -3.85 -14.64
CA MET A 441 -8.34 -5.30 -14.56
C MET A 441 -9.16 -5.94 -15.70
N ARG A 442 -9.02 -7.24 -15.84
CA ARG A 442 -9.76 -8.04 -16.81
C ARG A 442 -10.65 -9.04 -16.09
N GLU A 443 -11.91 -9.15 -16.49
CA GLU A 443 -12.79 -10.21 -15.96
C GLU A 443 -12.71 -11.48 -16.83
N ASN A 444 -12.51 -11.29 -18.13
CA ASN A 444 -12.29 -12.34 -19.12
C ASN A 444 -11.66 -11.72 -20.39
N GLU A 445 -11.44 -12.52 -21.43
CA GLU A 445 -10.77 -12.08 -22.66
C GLU A 445 -11.44 -10.88 -23.36
N THR A 446 -12.75 -10.68 -23.15
CA THR A 446 -13.54 -9.65 -23.84
C THR A 446 -14.11 -8.59 -22.89
N THR A 447 -13.79 -8.63 -21.60
CA THR A 447 -14.34 -7.72 -20.60
C THR A 447 -13.23 -7.00 -19.84
N LEU A 448 -13.15 -5.69 -20.02
CA LEU A 448 -12.26 -4.78 -19.28
C LEU A 448 -13.03 -4.09 -18.16
N VAL A 449 -12.38 -3.94 -17.03
CA VAL A 449 -12.96 -3.35 -15.82
C VAL A 449 -12.13 -2.16 -15.36
N ALA A 450 -12.69 -0.96 -15.45
CA ALA A 450 -12.16 0.24 -14.81
C ALA A 450 -12.47 0.16 -13.31
N THR A 451 -11.54 -0.37 -12.54
CA THR A 451 -11.66 -0.69 -11.12
C THR A 451 -11.49 0.53 -10.23
N LEU A 452 -10.51 1.39 -10.55
CA LEU A 452 -10.27 2.66 -9.85
C LEU A 452 -10.40 3.82 -10.84
N LEU A 453 -10.93 4.93 -10.34
CA LEU A 453 -11.21 6.10 -11.18
C LEU A 453 -10.09 7.12 -11.03
N LEU A 454 -9.31 7.31 -12.09
CA LEU A 454 -8.19 8.26 -12.14
C LEU A 454 -7.85 8.58 -13.61
N PRO A 455 -7.16 9.69 -13.90
CA PRO A 455 -6.65 9.95 -15.24
C PRO A 455 -5.54 8.96 -15.59
N ASN A 456 -5.74 8.17 -16.64
CA ASN A 456 -4.79 7.14 -17.08
C ASN A 456 -4.95 6.81 -18.56
N ILE A 457 -4.00 6.05 -19.08
CA ILE A 457 -4.01 5.46 -20.41
C ILE A 457 -3.75 3.97 -20.25
N LEU A 458 -4.68 3.16 -20.72
CA LEU A 458 -4.56 1.71 -20.81
C LEU A 458 -4.11 1.31 -22.21
N HIS A 459 -3.06 0.51 -22.31
CA HIS A 459 -2.68 -0.21 -23.52
C HIS A 459 -2.87 -1.71 -23.27
N THR A 460 -3.66 -2.37 -24.12
CA THR A 460 -3.96 -3.80 -23.96
C THR A 460 -4.36 -4.40 -25.30
N ASN A 461 -4.72 -5.68 -25.30
CA ASN A 461 -5.22 -6.40 -26.47
C ASN A 461 -6.58 -7.02 -26.15
N ILE A 462 -7.52 -6.91 -27.07
CA ILE A 462 -8.80 -7.61 -27.02
C ILE A 462 -9.03 -8.33 -28.34
N ASN A 463 -9.29 -9.63 -28.29
CA ASN A 463 -9.55 -10.47 -29.46
C ASN A 463 -8.45 -10.37 -30.55
N GLY A 464 -7.18 -10.21 -30.15
CA GLY A 464 -6.05 -10.05 -31.05
C GLY A 464 -5.87 -8.61 -31.60
N ASN A 465 -6.73 -7.65 -31.25
CA ASN A 465 -6.61 -6.24 -31.63
C ASN A 465 -5.95 -5.42 -30.53
N GLU A 466 -4.94 -4.65 -30.89
CA GLU A 466 -4.38 -3.64 -29.98
C GLU A 466 -5.43 -2.58 -29.68
N LEU A 467 -5.52 -2.22 -28.40
CA LEU A 467 -6.51 -1.29 -27.87
C LEU A 467 -5.83 -0.29 -26.94
N GLU A 468 -6.08 0.98 -27.15
CA GLU A 468 -5.76 2.06 -26.23
C GLU A 468 -7.04 2.67 -25.68
N ILE A 469 -7.12 2.87 -24.36
CA ILE A 469 -8.21 3.61 -23.71
C ILE A 469 -7.60 4.70 -22.83
N GLU A 470 -7.82 5.96 -23.18
CA GLU A 470 -7.44 7.09 -22.35
C GLU A 470 -8.65 7.54 -21.51
N ASN A 471 -8.53 7.56 -20.20
CA ASN A 471 -9.50 8.16 -19.28
C ASN A 471 -9.13 9.62 -19.00
N VAL A 472 -9.78 10.54 -19.68
CA VAL A 472 -9.62 11.99 -19.49
C VAL A 472 -10.55 12.42 -18.35
N THR A 473 -9.96 12.83 -17.23
CA THR A 473 -10.72 13.25 -16.05
C THR A 473 -9.89 14.12 -15.11
N GLN A 474 -10.56 14.98 -14.32
CA GLN A 474 -9.99 15.69 -13.17
C GLN A 474 -10.39 15.03 -11.83
N TYR A 475 -10.92 13.81 -11.88
CA TYR A 475 -11.27 13.07 -10.67
C TYR A 475 -10.06 12.94 -9.72
N PRO A 476 -10.22 13.11 -8.42
CA PRO A 476 -11.46 13.21 -7.62
C PRO A 476 -12.03 14.63 -7.44
N TYR A 477 -11.48 15.65 -8.10
CA TYR A 477 -11.92 17.04 -7.97
C TYR A 477 -13.16 17.34 -8.82
N GLU A 478 -13.35 16.62 -9.92
CA GLU A 478 -14.55 16.62 -10.77
C GLU A 478 -15.00 15.18 -10.99
N ASN A 479 -16.32 14.97 -11.07
CA ASN A 479 -16.91 13.63 -11.24
C ASN A 479 -17.35 13.42 -12.69
N ARG A 480 -16.51 13.80 -13.65
CA ARG A 480 -16.71 13.64 -15.09
C ARG A 480 -15.57 12.82 -15.68
N PHE A 481 -15.93 11.90 -16.56
CA PHE A 481 -15.03 10.94 -17.17
C PHE A 481 -15.31 10.85 -18.65
N GLN A 482 -14.25 10.83 -19.45
CA GLN A 482 -14.31 10.59 -20.88
C GLN A 482 -13.28 9.52 -21.21
N TRP A 483 -13.74 8.35 -21.63
CA TRP A 483 -12.89 7.28 -22.12
C TRP A 483 -12.79 7.39 -23.64
N ASN A 484 -11.65 7.81 -24.15
CA ASN A 484 -11.30 7.81 -25.56
C ASN A 484 -10.76 6.43 -25.90
N ILE A 485 -11.38 5.76 -26.85
CA ILE A 485 -11.05 4.39 -27.25
C ILE A 485 -10.46 4.44 -28.67
N SER A 486 -9.22 3.95 -28.82
CA SER A 486 -8.49 3.87 -30.08
C SER A 486 -8.10 2.45 -30.39
N GLN A 487 -8.41 1.96 -31.59
CA GLN A 487 -8.09 0.62 -32.08
C GLN A 487 -8.03 0.58 -33.61
N ALA A 488 -7.28 -0.37 -34.17
CA ALA A 488 -7.09 -0.46 -35.63
C ALA A 488 -8.38 -0.87 -36.37
N THR A 489 -9.15 -1.78 -35.79
CA THR A 489 -10.41 -2.32 -36.36
C THR A 489 -11.51 -2.33 -35.31
N PRO A 490 -12.77 -2.07 -35.69
CA PRO A 490 -13.88 -2.16 -34.74
C PRO A 490 -13.94 -3.54 -34.07
N SER A 491 -14.15 -3.58 -32.77
CA SER A 491 -14.25 -4.82 -32.02
C SER A 491 -15.40 -4.78 -31.00
N LYS A 492 -16.04 -5.93 -30.78
CA LYS A 492 -17.05 -6.08 -29.74
C LYS A 492 -16.38 -6.46 -28.43
N PHE A 493 -16.59 -5.65 -27.40
CA PHE A 493 -16.17 -5.98 -26.04
C PHE A 493 -17.08 -5.32 -24.99
N THR A 494 -16.88 -5.69 -23.75
CA THR A 494 -17.58 -5.12 -22.59
C THR A 494 -16.64 -4.22 -21.81
N LEU A 495 -17.09 -2.98 -21.58
CA LEU A 495 -16.45 -2.03 -20.69
C LEU A 495 -17.28 -1.96 -19.40
N LYS A 496 -16.72 -2.45 -18.29
CA LYS A 496 -17.28 -2.30 -16.96
C LYS A 496 -16.60 -1.14 -16.25
N ILE A 497 -17.38 -0.22 -15.70
CA ILE A 497 -16.88 0.96 -14.97
C ILE A 497 -17.45 0.90 -13.57
N ARG A 498 -16.59 0.92 -12.57
CA ARG A 498 -17.03 0.93 -11.17
C ARG A 498 -17.93 2.14 -10.89
N LYS A 499 -19.06 1.88 -10.26
CA LYS A 499 -19.96 2.89 -9.72
C LYS A 499 -19.68 3.06 -8.22
N PRO A 500 -19.00 4.14 -7.79
CA PRO A 500 -18.74 4.38 -6.38
C PRO A 500 -20.03 4.48 -5.55
N GLY A 501 -19.98 4.05 -4.28
CA GLY A 501 -21.13 4.05 -3.37
C GLY A 501 -21.66 5.45 -2.99
N TRP A 502 -20.91 6.50 -3.31
CA TRP A 502 -21.35 7.88 -3.10
C TRP A 502 -22.19 8.45 -4.25
N VAL A 503 -22.23 7.79 -5.42
CA VAL A 503 -22.95 8.24 -6.61
C VAL A 503 -24.45 8.22 -6.34
N SER A 504 -25.11 9.37 -6.54
CA SER A 504 -26.57 9.51 -6.44
C SER A 504 -27.27 9.34 -7.78
N LYS A 505 -26.62 9.74 -8.89
CA LYS A 505 -27.17 9.63 -10.25
C LYS A 505 -26.05 9.51 -11.28
N ILE A 506 -26.28 8.71 -12.30
CA ILE A 506 -25.43 8.55 -13.47
C ILE A 506 -26.00 9.41 -14.61
N ILE A 507 -25.12 10.18 -15.26
CA ILE A 507 -25.45 10.97 -16.45
C ILE A 507 -24.58 10.46 -17.60
N THR A 508 -25.18 9.90 -18.61
CA THR A 508 -24.52 9.42 -19.82
C THR A 508 -25.50 9.33 -20.97
N LYS A 509 -25.01 9.31 -22.20
CA LYS A 509 -25.77 9.00 -23.42
C LYS A 509 -25.66 7.52 -23.81
N GLU A 510 -24.76 6.78 -23.15
CA GLU A 510 -24.56 5.36 -23.43
C GLU A 510 -25.77 4.53 -23.02
N SER A 511 -26.05 3.49 -23.78
CA SER A 511 -26.91 2.40 -23.33
C SER A 511 -26.12 1.54 -22.35
N TYR A 512 -26.60 1.41 -21.13
CA TYR A 512 -25.90 0.67 -20.08
C TYR A 512 -26.85 -0.13 -19.20
N ARG A 513 -26.30 -1.11 -18.49
CA ARG A 513 -26.95 -1.79 -17.37
C ARG A 513 -26.09 -1.71 -16.12
N ILE A 514 -26.66 -1.94 -14.97
CA ILE A 514 -25.94 -2.02 -13.70
C ILE A 514 -25.83 -3.48 -13.27
N GLU A 515 -24.61 -3.93 -13.01
CA GLU A 515 -24.30 -5.25 -12.45
C GLU A 515 -23.37 -5.10 -11.25
N GLN A 516 -23.81 -5.51 -10.06
CA GLN A 516 -22.98 -5.52 -8.84
C GLN A 516 -22.18 -4.21 -8.61
N ASP A 517 -22.84 -3.06 -8.78
CA ASP A 517 -22.22 -1.73 -8.71
C ASP A 517 -21.18 -1.42 -9.81
N PHE A 518 -21.30 -2.07 -10.97
CA PHE A 518 -20.63 -1.67 -12.20
C PHE A 518 -21.62 -1.16 -13.24
N ILE A 519 -21.23 -0.09 -13.93
CA ILE A 519 -21.87 0.38 -15.15
C ILE A 519 -21.29 -0.44 -16.28
N VAL A 520 -22.16 -1.19 -16.98
CA VAL A 520 -21.76 -2.13 -18.04
C VAL A 520 -22.19 -1.56 -19.37
N VAL A 521 -21.21 -1.21 -20.22
CA VAL A 521 -21.40 -0.79 -21.62
C VAL A 521 -20.89 -1.91 -22.51
N GLU A 522 -21.79 -2.57 -23.24
CA GLU A 522 -21.47 -3.67 -24.14
C GLU A 522 -21.93 -3.34 -25.55
N ARG A 523 -21.00 -3.18 -26.46
CA ARG A 523 -21.27 -2.91 -27.86
C ARG A 523 -20.04 -3.17 -28.74
N THR A 524 -20.21 -3.05 -30.04
CA THR A 524 -19.06 -2.91 -30.95
C THR A 524 -18.56 -1.47 -30.84
N PHE A 525 -17.30 -1.30 -30.43
CA PHE A 525 -16.63 -0.01 -30.43
C PHE A 525 -15.93 0.23 -31.76
N GLY A 526 -16.00 1.47 -32.27
CA GLY A 526 -15.35 1.90 -33.51
C GLY A 526 -13.84 2.09 -33.36
N THR A 527 -13.18 2.47 -34.44
CA THR A 527 -11.73 2.73 -34.45
C THR A 527 -11.33 3.94 -33.60
N ASN A 528 -12.20 4.94 -33.50
CA ASN A 528 -12.09 6.10 -32.60
C ASN A 528 -13.48 6.30 -31.98
N ASP A 529 -13.62 5.90 -30.73
CA ASP A 529 -14.89 5.93 -30.03
C ASP A 529 -14.76 6.62 -28.68
N VAL A 530 -15.86 7.08 -28.11
CA VAL A 530 -15.87 7.82 -26.85
C VAL A 530 -17.01 7.33 -25.98
N VAL A 531 -16.71 7.09 -24.70
CA VAL A 531 -17.71 6.83 -23.65
C VAL A 531 -17.63 7.97 -22.64
N GLU A 532 -18.73 8.68 -22.44
CA GLU A 532 -18.82 9.81 -21.49
C GLU A 532 -19.77 9.47 -20.35
N ILE A 533 -19.28 9.60 -19.11
CA ILE A 533 -20.07 9.42 -17.90
C ILE A 533 -19.80 10.54 -16.92
N ALA A 534 -20.84 11.08 -16.31
CA ALA A 534 -20.74 11.98 -15.18
C ALA A 534 -21.53 11.44 -13.99
N PHE A 535 -21.02 11.64 -12.79
CA PHE A 535 -21.65 11.24 -11.55
C PHE A 535 -22.13 12.47 -10.78
N GLU A 536 -23.41 12.50 -10.42
CA GLU A 536 -23.93 13.47 -9.47
C GLU A 536 -23.74 12.97 -8.04
N THR A 537 -23.46 13.89 -7.15
CA THR A 537 -23.38 13.66 -5.71
C THR A 537 -23.80 14.91 -4.94
N ILE A 538 -24.07 14.73 -3.66
CA ILE A 538 -24.36 15.81 -2.72
C ILE A 538 -23.34 15.79 -1.58
N VAL A 539 -23.24 16.88 -0.83
CA VAL A 539 -22.48 16.86 0.43
C VAL A 539 -23.15 15.88 1.38
N LYS A 540 -22.40 14.85 1.81
CA LYS A 540 -22.84 13.91 2.84
C LYS A 540 -22.22 14.29 4.17
N ILE A 541 -23.05 14.36 5.19
CA ILE A 541 -22.65 14.50 6.59
C ILE A 541 -22.74 13.10 7.19
N LYS A 542 -21.63 12.60 7.66
CA LYS A 542 -21.53 11.26 8.26
C LYS A 542 -21.07 11.41 9.71
N THR A 543 -21.23 10.36 10.49
CA THR A 543 -20.80 10.30 11.88
C THR A 543 -19.73 9.20 12.01
N ASP A 544 -18.66 9.50 12.70
CA ASP A 544 -17.63 8.53 13.03
C ASP A 544 -18.01 7.69 14.28
N ARG A 545 -17.12 6.81 14.70
CA ARG A 545 -17.33 5.93 15.88
C ARG A 545 -17.45 6.68 17.19
N THR A 546 -16.89 7.88 17.28
CA THR A 546 -16.92 8.71 18.49
C THR A 546 -18.17 9.56 18.58
N GLY A 547 -18.99 9.56 17.52
CA GLY A 547 -20.17 10.42 17.40
C GLY A 547 -19.87 11.79 16.75
N ALA A 548 -18.62 12.07 16.40
CA ALA A 548 -18.24 13.29 15.71
C ALA A 548 -18.63 13.26 14.23
N HIS A 549 -19.03 14.41 13.69
CA HIS A 549 -19.49 14.51 12.31
C HIS A 549 -18.34 14.86 11.36
N TYR A 550 -18.45 14.39 10.12
CA TYR A 550 -17.50 14.74 9.05
C TYR A 550 -18.22 14.89 7.71
N PHE A 551 -17.56 15.60 6.78
CA PHE A 551 -18.16 16.01 5.51
C PHE A 551 -17.43 15.37 4.34
N THR A 552 -18.21 14.77 3.42
CA THR A 552 -17.68 14.22 2.17
C THR A 552 -18.45 14.77 0.97
N HIS A 553 -17.76 14.87 -0.18
CA HIS A 553 -18.37 15.14 -1.47
C HIS A 553 -17.62 14.31 -2.54
N GLY A 554 -18.33 13.40 -3.17
CA GLY A 554 -17.67 12.37 -3.99
C GLY A 554 -16.74 11.50 -3.16
N ALA A 555 -15.56 11.21 -3.65
CA ALA A 555 -14.52 10.45 -2.96
C ALA A 555 -13.75 11.29 -1.92
N LEU A 556 -13.92 12.60 -1.89
CA LEU A 556 -13.11 13.48 -1.06
C LEU A 556 -13.71 13.71 0.33
N LEU A 557 -12.85 13.65 1.32
CA LEU A 557 -13.06 14.08 2.70
C LEU A 557 -12.65 15.55 2.82
N TYR A 558 -13.46 16.34 3.50
CA TYR A 558 -13.27 17.80 3.63
C TYR A 558 -12.84 18.17 5.04
N ALA A 559 -11.89 19.08 5.13
CA ALA A 559 -11.30 19.55 6.38
C ALA A 559 -11.39 21.07 6.51
N LEU A 560 -11.48 21.55 7.74
CA LEU A 560 -11.25 22.94 8.08
C LEU A 560 -9.74 23.16 8.20
N PRO A 561 -9.11 23.96 7.33
CA PRO A 561 -7.69 24.27 7.46
C PRO A 561 -7.43 25.11 8.74
N VAL A 562 -6.35 24.78 9.44
CA VAL A 562 -5.85 25.56 10.58
C VAL A 562 -4.65 26.35 10.09
N GLU A 563 -4.63 27.66 10.35
CA GLU A 563 -3.52 28.52 9.99
C GLU A 563 -2.27 28.11 10.76
N ALA A 564 -1.16 27.92 10.05
CA ALA A 564 0.04 27.33 10.59
C ALA A 564 1.26 28.22 10.38
N LYS A 565 2.10 28.30 11.42
CA LYS A 565 3.45 28.86 11.33
C LYS A 565 4.42 27.75 10.97
N GLU A 566 5.13 27.91 9.86
CA GLU A 566 6.18 27.00 9.41
C GLU A 566 7.51 27.29 10.11
N THR A 567 8.23 26.23 10.46
CA THR A 567 9.63 26.28 10.92
C THR A 567 10.42 25.24 10.15
N VAL A 568 11.52 25.67 9.54
CA VAL A 568 12.44 24.78 8.81
C VAL A 568 13.37 24.10 9.82
N GLY A 569 13.52 22.78 9.66
CA GLY A 569 14.39 21.95 10.50
C GLY A 569 15.68 21.54 9.80
N LYS A 570 16.01 20.24 9.88
CA LYS A 570 17.23 19.67 9.30
C LYS A 570 17.25 19.86 7.78
N ASN A 571 18.42 20.24 7.26
CA ASN A 571 18.69 20.37 5.83
C ASN A 571 19.49 19.13 5.35
N TYR A 572 19.00 18.46 4.33
CA TYR A 572 19.61 17.30 3.69
C TYR A 572 20.34 17.65 2.37
N GLY A 573 20.36 18.93 2.01
CA GLY A 573 20.93 19.45 0.78
C GLY A 573 19.86 19.90 -0.23
N GLY A 574 20.17 20.94 -1.01
CA GLY A 574 19.26 21.48 -2.02
C GLY A 574 17.90 21.92 -1.45
N MET A 575 16.83 21.39 -2.03
CA MET A 575 15.46 21.67 -1.61
C MET A 575 14.96 20.74 -0.47
N PHE A 576 15.77 19.80 -0.01
CA PHE A 576 15.36 18.73 0.89
C PHE A 576 15.56 19.14 2.34
N GLN A 577 14.47 19.43 3.05
CA GLN A 577 14.48 19.94 4.43
C GLN A 577 13.32 19.33 5.23
N ASP A 578 13.49 19.29 6.55
CA ASP A 578 12.40 19.04 7.49
C ASP A 578 11.56 20.30 7.68
N PHE A 579 10.24 20.09 7.85
CA PHE A 579 9.31 21.17 8.13
C PHE A 579 8.44 20.83 9.33
N TYR A 580 8.35 21.78 10.26
CA TYR A 580 7.51 21.73 11.45
C TYR A 580 6.43 22.79 11.37
N TYR A 581 5.25 22.49 11.93
CA TYR A 581 4.11 23.39 11.89
C TYR A 581 3.44 23.50 13.25
N GLN A 582 3.26 24.73 13.71
CA GLN A 582 2.50 25.08 14.90
C GLN A 582 1.29 25.93 14.51
N PRO A 583 0.13 25.78 15.15
CA PRO A 583 -1.03 26.63 14.87
C PRO A 583 -0.75 28.07 15.29
N VAL A 584 -1.11 29.03 14.43
CA VAL A 584 -1.08 30.46 14.78
C VAL A 584 -2.19 30.76 15.79
N SER A 585 -3.38 30.24 15.52
CA SER A 585 -4.52 30.23 16.41
C SER A 585 -5.39 29.02 16.09
N TRP A 586 -5.96 28.40 17.10
CA TRP A 586 -6.85 27.28 16.89
C TRP A 586 -8.01 27.30 17.86
N SER A 587 -9.22 27.03 17.34
CA SER A 587 -10.43 26.79 18.11
C SER A 587 -11.02 25.46 17.68
N LYS A 588 -11.54 24.69 18.61
CA LYS A 588 -12.30 23.48 18.29
C LYS A 588 -13.69 23.85 17.79
N PHE A 589 -14.03 23.35 16.62
CA PHE A 589 -15.34 23.51 16.03
C PHE A 589 -16.17 22.24 16.16
N LEU A 590 -17.46 22.39 16.35
CA LEU A 590 -18.43 21.30 16.46
C LEU A 590 -19.54 21.49 15.42
N TYR A 591 -20.01 20.39 14.83
CA TYR A 591 -21.19 20.45 13.98
C TYR A 591 -22.45 20.44 14.83
N GLN A 592 -23.32 21.41 14.58
CA GLN A 592 -24.70 21.41 15.07
C GLN A 592 -25.64 21.46 13.87
N LYS A 593 -26.72 20.67 13.91
CA LYS A 593 -27.66 20.58 12.80
C LYS A 593 -28.28 21.97 12.51
N THR A 594 -27.93 22.52 11.36
CA THR A 594 -28.37 23.83 10.87
C THR A 594 -28.81 23.71 9.42
N LYS A 595 -28.76 24.80 8.68
CA LYS A 595 -29.01 24.80 7.23
C LYS A 595 -28.03 23.82 6.55
N PRO A 596 -28.45 23.09 5.50
CA PRO A 596 -27.60 22.19 4.77
C PRO A 596 -26.32 22.88 4.29
N PRO A 597 -25.14 22.17 4.31
CA PRO A 597 -23.90 22.69 3.74
C PRO A 597 -24.06 22.88 2.23
N VAL A 598 -23.35 23.88 1.69
CA VAL A 598 -23.36 24.21 0.26
C VAL A 598 -22.02 23.83 -0.35
N TYR A 599 -22.06 23.02 -1.41
CA TYR A 599 -20.88 22.77 -2.23
C TYR A 599 -20.76 23.81 -3.34
N SER A 600 -19.61 24.44 -3.46
CA SER A 600 -19.32 25.41 -4.50
C SER A 600 -17.83 25.45 -4.84
N LYS A 601 -17.49 25.33 -6.11
CA LYS A 601 -16.10 25.46 -6.63
C LYS A 601 -15.07 24.65 -5.83
N GLY A 602 -15.36 23.37 -5.56
CA GLY A 602 -14.46 22.48 -4.84
C GLY A 602 -14.39 22.69 -3.32
N LYS A 603 -15.27 23.49 -2.74
CA LYS A 603 -15.30 23.82 -1.30
C LYS A 603 -16.68 23.52 -0.72
N ILE A 604 -16.73 23.17 0.57
CA ILE A 604 -17.96 23.07 1.34
C ILE A 604 -18.07 24.26 2.27
N ILE A 605 -19.17 24.98 2.18
CA ILE A 605 -19.49 26.12 3.03
C ILE A 605 -20.58 25.68 4.01
N THR A 606 -20.29 25.78 5.31
CA THR A 606 -21.20 25.36 6.38
C THR A 606 -21.10 26.29 7.59
N LYS A 607 -22.01 26.15 8.55
CA LYS A 607 -21.90 26.81 9.86
C LYS A 607 -21.45 25.78 10.90
N LEU A 608 -20.43 26.12 11.68
CA LEU A 608 -19.92 25.30 12.77
C LEU A 608 -19.96 26.11 14.07
N TRP A 609 -20.14 25.42 15.18
CA TRP A 609 -20.11 26.00 16.52
C TRP A 609 -18.65 26.12 16.99
N ASN A 610 -18.22 27.35 17.23
CA ASN A 610 -16.90 27.60 17.83
C ASN A 610 -16.99 27.42 19.35
N SER A 611 -16.27 26.45 19.89
CA SER A 611 -16.33 26.09 21.32
C SER A 611 -15.73 27.16 22.24
N GLN A 612 -14.85 28.04 21.74
CA GLN A 612 -14.23 29.11 22.53
C GLN A 612 -15.13 30.36 22.57
N THR A 613 -15.68 30.74 21.44
CA THR A 613 -16.53 31.96 21.36
C THR A 613 -18.00 31.72 21.73
N GLY A 614 -18.43 30.44 21.74
CA GLY A 614 -19.83 30.08 21.96
C GLY A 614 -20.76 30.57 20.85
N LYS A 615 -20.28 30.68 19.61
CA LYS A 615 -21.05 31.20 18.48
C LYS A 615 -20.97 30.29 17.27
N MET A 616 -22.05 30.37 16.46
CA MET A 616 -22.07 29.73 15.14
C MET A 616 -21.35 30.61 14.12
N GLU A 617 -20.30 30.07 13.51
CA GLU A 617 -19.47 30.75 12.53
C GLU A 617 -19.62 30.11 11.15
N LYS A 618 -19.53 30.92 10.10
CA LYS A 618 -19.54 30.44 8.71
C LYS A 618 -18.12 30.00 8.34
N MET A 619 -17.94 28.70 8.08
CA MET A 619 -16.65 28.11 7.79
C MET A 619 -16.61 27.57 6.36
N THR A 620 -15.40 27.51 5.81
CA THR A 620 -15.12 26.95 4.50
C THR A 620 -14.20 25.73 4.66
N LEU A 621 -14.68 24.57 4.27
CA LEU A 621 -13.93 23.33 4.26
C LEU A 621 -13.36 23.09 2.86
N ILE A 622 -12.15 22.57 2.80
CA ILE A 622 -11.46 22.21 1.55
C ILE A 622 -11.07 20.72 1.58
N PRO A 623 -10.74 20.09 0.44
CA PRO A 623 -10.26 18.72 0.44
C PRO A 623 -9.08 18.51 1.40
N MET A 624 -9.14 17.45 2.20
CA MET A 624 -8.17 17.13 3.24
C MET A 624 -6.73 17.11 2.73
N GLY A 625 -6.50 16.54 1.53
CA GLY A 625 -5.18 16.47 0.89
C GLY A 625 -4.57 17.83 0.50
N LYS A 626 -5.31 18.95 0.66
CA LYS A 626 -4.82 20.31 0.42
C LYS A 626 -4.50 21.08 1.70
N THR A 627 -4.47 20.40 2.84
CA THR A 627 -4.24 21.02 4.15
C THR A 627 -2.97 20.52 4.81
N ILE A 628 -2.32 21.37 5.58
CA ILE A 628 -1.17 21.02 6.44
C ILE A 628 -1.68 20.70 7.85
N LEU A 629 -2.14 21.71 8.58
CA LEU A 629 -2.89 21.53 9.82
C LEU A 629 -4.39 21.64 9.54
N ARG A 630 -5.20 20.86 10.26
CA ARG A 630 -6.62 20.71 9.93
C ARG A 630 -7.47 20.12 11.05
N GLN A 631 -8.77 20.41 10.97
CA GLN A 631 -9.82 19.68 11.67
C GLN A 631 -10.74 19.01 10.64
N VAL A 632 -10.97 17.71 10.79
CA VAL A 632 -11.78 16.87 9.87
C VAL A 632 -13.10 16.46 10.52
N THR A 633 -13.09 16.18 11.83
CA THR A 633 -14.28 15.79 12.61
C THR A 633 -14.76 16.94 13.50
N PHE A 634 -16.09 17.12 13.61
CA PHE A 634 -16.75 18.27 14.20
C PHE A 634 -17.82 17.85 15.20
#